data_1ac568f8d5e758bd26a33b853afda0bf
#
_entry.id   1ac568f8d5e758bd26a33b853afda0bf
#
_cell.length_a   1.000
_cell.length_b   1.000
_cell.length_c   1.000
_cell.angle_alpha   90.00
_cell.angle_beta   90.00
_cell.angle_gamma   90.00
#
_symmetry.space_group_name_H-M   'P 1'
#
loop_
_entity.id
_entity.type
_entity.pdbx_description
1 polymer ?
#
loop_
_entity_poly.entity_id
_entity_poly.type
_entity_poly.pdbx_seq_one_letter_code
_entity_poly.pdbx_strand_id
1 'polypeptide(L)' 'MKAANVFGSQNRAEEWMEEPAYGLDLQRPIDLVSTAAGIEMVEAYLDQIEHGIFV' A
#
# COMPACT_ATOMS: atom_id res chain seq x y z
N MET A 1 5.43 3.51 -8.26
CA MET A 1 4.93 3.42 -6.89
C MET A 1 5.89 2.59 -6.06
N LYS A 2 6.02 2.89 -4.77
CA LYS A 2 7.02 2.23 -3.93
C LYS A 2 6.66 0.82 -3.47
N ALA A 3 5.46 0.33 -3.78
CA ALA A 3 5.02 -0.99 -3.33
C ALA A 3 5.97 -2.11 -3.79
N ALA A 4 6.45 -2.05 -5.03
CA ALA A 4 7.37 -3.06 -5.53
C ALA A 4 8.68 -3.09 -4.74
N ASN A 5 9.15 -1.93 -4.28
CA ASN A 5 10.36 -1.85 -3.46
C ASN A 5 10.14 -2.41 -2.06
N VAL A 6 8.97 -2.16 -1.49
CA VAL A 6 8.64 -2.62 -0.14
C VAL A 6 8.51 -4.14 -0.11
N PHE A 7 7.86 -4.74 -1.09
CA PHE A 7 7.61 -6.17 -1.10
C PHE A 7 8.68 -6.99 -1.85
N GLY A 8 9.64 -6.33 -2.46
CA GLY A 8 10.74 -7.00 -3.13
C GLY A 8 10.41 -7.58 -4.50
N SER A 9 9.15 -7.50 -4.95
CA SER A 9 8.77 -7.94 -6.28
C SER A 9 7.48 -7.25 -6.72
N GLN A 10 7.33 -7.08 -8.03
CA GLN A 10 6.13 -6.47 -8.58
C GLN A 10 4.91 -7.37 -8.41
N ASN A 11 5.08 -8.67 -8.54
CA ASN A 11 3.98 -9.61 -8.37
C ASN A 11 3.36 -9.53 -6.97
N ARG A 12 4.20 -9.47 -5.95
CA ARG A 12 3.72 -9.35 -4.57
C ARG A 12 3.07 -8.00 -4.32
N ALA A 13 3.62 -6.94 -4.91
CA ALA A 13 3.03 -5.62 -4.80
C ALA A 13 1.64 -5.58 -5.44
N GLU A 14 1.47 -6.21 -6.59
CA GLU A 14 0.18 -6.27 -7.26
C GLU A 14 -0.85 -7.05 -6.44
N GLU A 15 -0.45 -8.16 -5.86
CA GLU A 15 -1.33 -8.93 -4.98
C GLU A 15 -1.77 -8.09 -3.78
N TRP A 16 -0.83 -7.39 -3.15
CA TRP A 16 -1.13 -6.52 -2.03
C TRP A 16 -2.10 -5.39 -2.42
N MET A 17 -1.91 -4.83 -3.61
CA MET A 17 -2.77 -3.75 -4.10
C MET A 17 -4.23 -4.18 -4.27
N GLU A 18 -4.47 -5.46 -4.50
CA GLU A 18 -5.81 -5.99 -4.73
C GLU A 18 -6.48 -6.51 -3.46
N GLU A 19 -5.77 -6.55 -2.34
CA GLU A 19 -6.30 -7.06 -1.08
C GLU A 19 -6.73 -5.93 -0.15
N PRO A 20 -7.85 -6.09 0.59
CA PRO A 20 -8.24 -5.10 1.60
C PRO A 20 -7.15 -4.94 2.66
N ALA A 21 -6.81 -3.71 2.99
CA ALA A 21 -5.78 -3.42 3.98
C ALA A 21 -6.41 -2.80 5.23
N TYR A 22 -6.09 -3.36 6.40
CA TYR A 22 -6.63 -2.85 7.66
C TYR A 22 -6.26 -1.39 7.91
N GLY A 23 -5.03 -1.01 7.57
CA GLY A 23 -4.59 0.38 7.73
C GLY A 23 -5.26 1.36 6.77
N LEU A 24 -6.05 0.86 5.82
CA LEU A 24 -6.77 1.67 4.84
C LEU A 24 -8.28 1.45 4.94
N ASP A 25 -8.78 1.17 6.14
CA ASP A 25 -10.19 0.91 6.42
C ASP A 25 -10.77 -0.23 5.60
N LEU A 26 -9.98 -1.28 5.38
CA LEU A 26 -10.33 -2.47 4.60
C LEU A 26 -10.58 -2.17 3.12
N GLN A 27 -10.15 -1.00 2.65
CA GLN A 27 -10.21 -0.68 1.24
C GLN A 27 -9.00 -1.26 0.52
N ARG A 28 -9.19 -1.66 -0.73
CA ARG A 28 -8.07 -2.15 -1.52
C ARG A 28 -7.23 -0.95 -1.97
N PRO A 29 -5.90 -1.04 -1.83
CA PRO A 29 -5.05 0.06 -2.28
C PRO A 29 -5.28 0.48 -3.73
N ILE A 30 -5.58 -0.49 -4.62
CA ILE A 30 -5.81 -0.20 -6.03
C ILE A 30 -7.01 0.73 -6.24
N ASP A 31 -8.01 0.67 -5.36
CA ASP A 31 -9.18 1.54 -5.44
C ASP A 31 -8.85 2.95 -4.98
N LEU A 32 -7.89 3.09 -4.08
CA LEU A 32 -7.52 4.39 -3.52
C LEU A 32 -6.62 5.20 -4.44
N VAL A 33 -5.81 4.54 -5.28
CA VAL A 33 -4.87 5.25 -6.15
C VAL A 33 -5.51 5.95 -7.33
N SER A 34 -6.84 5.93 -7.42
CA SER A 34 -7.56 6.69 -8.44
C SER A 34 -7.64 8.19 -8.12
N THR A 35 -7.29 8.60 -6.90
CA THR A 35 -7.27 10.00 -6.50
C THR A 35 -5.90 10.36 -5.90
N ALA A 36 -5.55 11.65 -5.95
CA ALA A 36 -4.29 12.12 -5.36
C ALA A 36 -4.25 11.87 -3.85
N ALA A 37 -5.35 12.13 -3.16
CA ALA A 37 -5.43 11.89 -1.72
C ALA A 37 -5.26 10.40 -1.40
N GLY A 38 -5.88 9.53 -2.21
CA GLY A 38 -5.74 8.09 -2.04
C GLY A 38 -4.32 7.60 -2.25
N ILE A 39 -3.63 8.15 -3.24
CA ILE A 39 -2.22 7.82 -3.49
C ILE A 39 -1.37 8.18 -2.27
N GLU A 40 -1.58 9.34 -1.68
CA GLU A 40 -0.85 9.76 -0.49
C GLU A 40 -1.10 8.83 0.69
N MET A 41 -2.34 8.38 0.87
CA MET A 41 -2.68 7.44 1.92
C MET A 41 -1.95 6.11 1.75
N VAL A 42 -1.94 5.58 0.54
CA VAL A 42 -1.27 4.31 0.23
C VAL A 42 0.23 4.43 0.44
N GLU A 43 0.84 5.52 -0.02
CA GLU A 43 2.26 5.74 0.15
C GLU A 43 2.65 5.89 1.62
N ALA A 44 1.84 6.59 2.40
CA ALA A 44 2.09 6.71 3.84
C ALA A 44 2.01 5.36 4.53
N TYR A 45 1.06 4.52 4.15
CA TYR A 45 0.92 3.19 4.71
C TYR A 45 2.13 2.31 4.34
N LEU A 46 2.58 2.40 3.10
CA LEU A 46 3.77 1.66 2.65
C LEU A 46 5.02 2.11 3.40
N ASP A 47 5.15 3.40 3.69
CA ASP A 47 6.25 3.91 4.50
C ASP A 47 6.26 3.28 5.88
N GLN A 48 5.10 3.14 6.51
CA GLN A 48 4.99 2.50 7.82
C GLN A 48 5.44 1.04 7.76
N ILE A 49 5.02 0.32 6.74
CA ILE A 49 5.44 -1.08 6.56
C ILE A 49 6.95 -1.17 6.37
N GLU A 50 7.50 -0.31 5.51
CA GLU A 50 8.93 -0.31 5.19
C GLU A 50 9.79 -0.03 6.42
N HIS A 51 9.36 0.88 7.27
CA HIS A 51 10.13 1.28 8.45
C HIS A 51 9.86 0.41 9.68
N GLY A 52 8.94 -0.56 9.59
CA GLY A 52 8.67 -1.45 10.69
C GLY A 52 7.99 -0.80 11.88
N ILE A 53 7.18 0.21 11.65
CA ILE A 53 6.57 1.02 12.72
C ILE A 53 5.52 0.24 13.51
N PHE A 54 5.08 -0.88 13.00
CA PHE A 54 4.04 -1.69 13.64
C PHE A 54 4.52 -2.57 14.78
N VAL A 55 5.78 -2.55 15.03
CA VAL A 55 6.33 -3.35 16.13
C VAL A 55 6.14 -2.66 17.45
#